data_943ef472da9e003f25866605a515fd8c
#
_entry.id   943ef472da9e003f25866605a515fd8c
#
_cell.length_a   1.000
_cell.length_b   1.000
_cell.length_c   1.000
_cell.angle_alpha   90.00
_cell.angle_beta   90.00
_cell.angle_gamma   90.00
#
_symmetry.space_group_name_H-M   'P 1'
#
loop_
_entity.id
_entity.type
_entity.pdbx_description
1 polymer ?
#
loop_
_entity_poly.entity_id
_entity_poly.type
_entity_poly.pdbx_seq_one_letter_code
_entity_poly.pdbx_strand_id
1 'polypeptide(L)'
;ATAAAKPYTYDLSKVNTVVETDCSELVRCCVLYAGIHVNGFSTANEVDELKQTGQFYILEENKYCKAADYLLRGDILVTKTKGHTVVVLDNGSKSSQNKKVEAAQKKDVSISGTYKTTVDLNLRAGAGTTKDILVTIPKGTAVSCYGYYSPYKGKPWYYVKTTVKGVAYTGFCSSAYLKR
;
A
#
# COMPACT_ATOMS: atom_id res chain seq x y z
N ALA A 1 -2.56 5.61 26.17
CA ALA A 1 -1.42 5.34 25.27
C ALA A 1 -0.90 6.62 24.62
N THR A 2 -1.73 7.38 23.92
CA THR A 2 -1.30 8.58 23.18
C THR A 2 -0.66 9.65 24.07
N ALA A 3 -1.26 9.95 25.23
CA ALA A 3 -0.72 10.93 26.16
C ALA A 3 0.67 10.53 26.69
N ALA A 4 0.87 9.26 27.03
CA ALA A 4 2.15 8.74 27.51
C ALA A 4 3.21 8.65 26.39
N ALA A 5 2.80 8.38 25.16
CA ALA A 5 3.69 8.26 24.02
C ALA A 5 4.06 9.61 23.37
N LYS A 6 3.29 10.68 23.62
CA LYS A 6 3.50 12.01 23.03
C LYS A 6 4.94 12.56 23.21
N PRO A 7 5.57 12.47 24.39
CA PRO A 7 6.95 12.93 24.58
C PRO A 7 7.99 12.16 23.74
N TYR A 8 7.64 10.97 23.29
CA TYR A 8 8.49 10.07 22.49
C TYR A 8 8.07 10.04 21.01
N THR A 9 7.41 11.06 20.52
CA THR A 9 6.91 11.15 19.14
C THR A 9 5.99 9.97 18.82
N TYR A 10 5.16 9.59 19.78
CA TYR A 10 4.19 8.48 19.73
C TYR A 10 4.80 7.07 19.56
N ASP A 11 6.10 6.92 19.76
CA ASP A 11 6.77 5.62 19.74
C ASP A 11 6.47 4.84 21.04
N LEU A 12 5.58 3.88 20.96
CA LEU A 12 5.17 3.06 22.11
C LEU A 12 6.31 2.24 22.71
N SER A 13 7.35 1.90 21.95
CA SER A 13 8.49 1.13 22.44
C SER A 13 9.33 1.91 23.47
N LYS A 14 9.18 3.22 23.51
CA LYS A 14 9.89 4.11 24.46
C LYS A 14 9.07 4.46 25.68
N VAL A 15 7.81 4.05 25.75
CA VAL A 15 6.96 4.27 26.91
C VAL A 15 7.39 3.28 28.02
N ASN A 16 7.85 3.80 29.15
CA ASN A 16 8.42 3.02 30.26
C ASN A 16 7.50 2.95 31.50
N THR A 17 6.25 3.36 31.34
CA THR A 17 5.23 3.31 32.39
C THR A 17 4.06 2.45 31.95
N VAL A 18 3.38 1.83 32.94
CA VAL A 18 2.12 1.12 32.67
C VAL A 18 1.05 2.15 32.28
N VAL A 19 0.40 1.94 31.16
CA VAL A 19 -0.68 2.79 30.67
C VAL A 19 -1.88 1.94 30.29
N GLU A 20 -3.05 2.39 30.66
CA GLU A 20 -4.31 1.82 30.14
C GLU A 20 -4.59 2.41 28.78
N THR A 21 -5.09 1.57 27.87
CA THR A 21 -5.50 1.98 26.52
C THR A 21 -6.62 1.09 26.00
N ASP A 22 -7.52 1.65 25.24
CA ASP A 22 -8.45 0.87 24.41
C ASP A 22 -7.88 0.66 23.01
N CYS A 23 -8.61 -0.12 22.20
CA CYS A 23 -8.18 -0.47 20.85
C CYS A 23 -8.07 0.76 19.93
N SER A 24 -8.99 1.71 20.02
CA SER A 24 -8.99 2.90 19.18
C SER A 24 -7.86 3.88 19.55
N GLU A 25 -7.58 4.04 20.83
CA GLU A 25 -6.48 4.89 21.29
C GLU A 25 -5.11 4.29 20.90
N LEU A 26 -4.97 2.95 20.91
CA LEU A 26 -3.77 2.29 20.43
C LEU A 26 -3.57 2.53 18.92
N VAL A 27 -4.61 2.35 18.12
CA VAL A 27 -4.56 2.63 16.67
C VAL A 27 -4.23 4.09 16.41
N ARG A 28 -4.86 5.01 17.14
CA ARG A 28 -4.55 6.44 17.05
C ARG A 28 -3.07 6.73 17.30
N CYS A 29 -2.51 6.12 18.33
CA CYS A 29 -1.08 6.25 18.62
C CYS A 29 -0.20 5.76 17.46
N CYS A 30 -0.53 4.62 16.86
CA CYS A 30 0.19 4.10 15.68
C CYS A 30 0.11 5.06 14.47
N VAL A 31 -1.05 5.66 14.23
CA VAL A 31 -1.27 6.63 13.14
C VAL A 31 -0.42 7.89 13.36
N LEU A 32 -0.41 8.42 14.59
CA LEU A 32 0.41 9.57 14.97
C LEU A 32 1.91 9.26 14.88
N TYR A 33 2.33 8.06 15.29
CA TYR A 33 3.71 7.59 15.15
C TYR A 33 4.15 7.49 13.68
N ALA A 34 3.24 7.10 12.80
CA ALA A 34 3.48 7.10 11.35
C ALA A 34 3.57 8.53 10.75
N GLY A 35 3.45 9.58 11.57
CA GLY A 35 3.53 10.98 11.13
C GLY A 35 2.23 11.53 10.54
N ILE A 36 1.12 10.80 10.66
CA ILE A 36 -0.20 11.22 10.17
C ILE A 36 -0.95 11.93 11.30
N HIS A 37 -1.22 13.22 11.12
CA HIS A 37 -1.99 13.99 12.10
C HIS A 37 -3.46 13.58 12.05
N VAL A 38 -4.03 13.19 13.20
CA VAL A 38 -5.44 12.79 13.35
C VAL A 38 -5.99 13.25 14.69
N ASN A 39 -7.25 13.63 14.71
CA ASN A 39 -7.96 14.02 15.93
C ASN A 39 -8.17 12.83 16.87
N GLY A 40 -8.68 13.08 18.07
CA GLY A 40 -9.15 12.04 18.97
C GLY A 40 -10.36 11.31 18.39
N PHE A 41 -10.35 9.98 18.44
CA PHE A 41 -11.47 9.17 17.99
C PHE A 41 -11.71 7.97 18.92
N SER A 42 -12.91 7.44 18.83
CA SER A 42 -13.29 6.11 19.29
C SER A 42 -13.63 5.24 18.10
N THR A 43 -13.85 3.96 18.29
CA THR A 43 -14.30 3.06 17.19
C THR A 43 -15.58 3.52 16.50
N ALA A 44 -16.37 4.38 17.15
CA ALA A 44 -17.62 4.91 16.59
C ALA A 44 -17.40 5.88 15.41
N ASN A 45 -16.35 6.72 15.48
CA ASN A 45 -16.02 7.75 14.48
C ASN A 45 -14.65 7.57 13.83
N GLU A 46 -13.92 6.50 14.16
CA GLU A 46 -12.56 6.23 13.69
C GLU A 46 -12.44 6.28 12.15
N VAL A 47 -13.36 5.64 11.44
CA VAL A 47 -13.37 5.60 9.97
C VAL A 47 -13.46 6.99 9.37
N ASP A 48 -14.31 7.85 9.94
CA ASP A 48 -14.52 9.20 9.45
C ASP A 48 -13.30 10.09 9.74
N GLU A 49 -12.71 9.99 10.93
CA GLU A 49 -11.50 10.73 11.31
C GLU A 49 -10.29 10.30 10.45
N LEU A 50 -10.09 9.01 10.22
CA LEU A 50 -9.02 8.52 9.35
C LEU A 50 -9.24 8.97 7.90
N LYS A 51 -10.46 8.92 7.40
CA LYS A 51 -10.81 9.37 6.04
C LYS A 51 -10.54 10.86 5.83
N GLN A 52 -10.82 11.70 6.82
CA GLN A 52 -10.58 13.15 6.78
C GLN A 52 -9.11 13.50 6.61
N THR A 53 -8.19 12.64 7.05
CA THR A 53 -6.74 12.86 6.84
C THR A 53 -6.32 12.84 5.37
N GLY A 54 -7.15 12.26 4.48
CA GLY A 54 -6.83 12.04 3.07
C GLY A 54 -5.75 10.97 2.81
N GLN A 55 -5.27 10.29 3.86
CA GLN A 55 -4.20 9.30 3.79
C GLN A 55 -4.72 7.86 3.75
N PHE A 56 -6.01 7.63 4.04
CA PHE A 56 -6.61 6.30 4.12
C PHE A 56 -7.68 6.08 3.05
N TYR A 57 -7.70 4.87 2.52
CA TYR A 57 -8.73 4.36 1.61
C TYR A 57 -9.62 3.39 2.37
N ILE A 58 -10.93 3.51 2.20
CA ILE A 58 -11.89 2.58 2.82
C ILE A 58 -12.13 1.43 1.85
N LEU A 59 -11.91 0.20 2.32
CA LEU A 59 -12.07 -1.04 1.55
C LEU A 59 -13.16 -1.90 2.22
N GLU A 60 -14.30 -2.04 1.56
CA GLU A 60 -15.48 -2.79 2.09
C GLU A 60 -15.74 -4.10 1.32
N GLU A 61 -14.92 -4.42 0.33
CA GLU A 61 -15.10 -5.63 -0.48
C GLU A 61 -14.85 -6.89 0.36
N ASN A 62 -15.64 -7.92 0.11
CA ASN A 62 -15.56 -9.20 0.85
C ASN A 62 -14.15 -9.80 0.93
N LYS A 63 -13.33 -9.61 -0.11
CA LYS A 63 -11.95 -10.13 -0.14
C LYS A 63 -11.04 -9.51 0.92
N TYR A 64 -11.34 -8.27 1.39
CA TYR A 64 -10.61 -7.62 2.48
C TYR A 64 -11.27 -7.83 3.84
N CYS A 65 -12.60 -8.02 3.85
CA CYS A 65 -13.38 -8.04 5.09
C CYS A 65 -13.68 -9.44 5.62
N LYS A 66 -13.53 -10.51 4.81
CA LYS A 66 -13.85 -11.88 5.18
C LYS A 66 -12.66 -12.83 5.31
N ALA A 67 -11.49 -12.41 4.81
CA ALA A 67 -10.27 -13.20 4.88
C ALA A 67 -9.05 -12.29 4.98
N ALA A 68 -8.01 -12.76 5.65
CA ALA A 68 -6.75 -12.01 5.81
C ALA A 68 -5.85 -12.04 4.56
N ASP A 69 -6.21 -12.82 3.54
CA ASP A 69 -5.36 -13.12 2.38
C ASP A 69 -4.84 -11.89 1.62
N TYR A 70 -5.63 -10.81 1.58
CA TYR A 70 -5.34 -9.61 0.80
C TYR A 70 -4.93 -8.40 1.65
N LEU A 71 -4.92 -8.56 2.97
CA LEU A 71 -4.53 -7.49 3.89
C LEU A 71 -3.06 -7.17 3.76
N LEU A 72 -2.71 -5.92 4.01
CA LEU A 72 -1.34 -5.44 4.05
C LEU A 72 -0.95 -5.08 5.48
N ARG A 73 0.31 -5.27 5.81
CA ARG A 73 0.86 -4.75 7.07
C ARG A 73 0.62 -3.24 7.16
N GLY A 74 0.03 -2.83 8.27
CA GLY A 74 -0.37 -1.44 8.51
C GLY A 74 -1.82 -1.13 8.15
N ASP A 75 -2.56 -2.06 7.50
CA ASP A 75 -4.00 -1.89 7.34
C ASP A 75 -4.67 -1.82 8.71
N ILE A 76 -5.70 -1.00 8.81
CA ILE A 76 -6.53 -0.87 10.01
C ILE A 76 -7.87 -1.54 9.72
N LEU A 77 -8.24 -2.51 10.57
CA LEU A 77 -9.52 -3.19 10.48
C LEU A 77 -10.45 -2.66 11.56
N VAL A 78 -11.58 -2.13 11.14
CA VAL A 78 -12.66 -1.68 12.04
C VAL A 78 -13.85 -2.60 11.88
N THR A 79 -14.38 -3.13 12.97
CA THR A 79 -15.57 -3.98 12.91
C THR A 79 -16.77 -3.16 12.41
N LYS A 80 -17.64 -3.78 11.60
CA LYS A 80 -18.84 -3.13 11.07
C LYS A 80 -19.76 -2.59 12.17
N THR A 81 -19.78 -3.25 13.32
CA THR A 81 -20.51 -2.80 14.52
C THR A 81 -19.81 -1.70 15.29
N LYS A 82 -18.65 -1.23 14.81
CA LYS A 82 -17.82 -0.19 15.43
C LYS A 82 -17.44 -0.48 16.89
N GLY A 83 -17.32 -1.76 17.25
CA GLY A 83 -16.99 -2.18 18.61
C GLY A 83 -15.52 -2.53 18.84
N HIS A 84 -14.74 -2.69 17.76
CA HIS A 84 -13.32 -3.05 17.85
C HIS A 84 -12.53 -2.61 16.63
N THR A 85 -11.24 -2.31 16.83
CA THR A 85 -10.29 -2.00 15.78
C THR A 85 -8.93 -2.64 16.06
N VAL A 86 -8.20 -2.99 15.01
CA VAL A 86 -6.85 -3.58 15.08
C VAL A 86 -5.98 -3.11 13.93
N VAL A 87 -4.65 -3.18 14.12
CA VAL A 87 -3.65 -2.97 13.06
C VAL A 87 -3.12 -4.32 12.57
N VAL A 88 -3.06 -4.51 11.27
CA VAL A 88 -2.50 -5.70 10.64
C VAL A 88 -0.98 -5.69 10.76
N LEU A 89 -0.41 -6.74 11.36
CA LEU A 89 1.03 -6.84 11.61
C LEU A 89 1.79 -7.50 10.46
N ASP A 90 1.15 -8.39 9.68
CA ASP A 90 1.77 -9.13 8.60
C ASP A 90 0.91 -9.12 7.35
N ASN A 91 1.58 -9.16 6.18
CA ASN A 91 0.88 -9.20 4.91
C ASN A 91 0.14 -10.53 4.70
N GLY A 92 -1.08 -10.48 4.20
CA GLY A 92 -1.86 -11.64 3.81
C GLY A 92 -1.23 -12.40 2.63
N SER A 93 -1.50 -13.70 2.54
CA SER A 93 -0.87 -14.62 1.57
C SER A 93 -1.08 -14.26 0.10
N LYS A 94 -2.18 -13.55 -0.22
CA LYS A 94 -2.54 -13.09 -1.56
C LYS A 94 -2.38 -11.59 -1.73
N SER A 95 -1.81 -10.89 -0.76
CA SER A 95 -1.54 -9.46 -0.90
C SER A 95 -0.52 -9.23 -2.01
N SER A 96 -0.68 -8.14 -2.74
CA SER A 96 0.24 -7.79 -3.83
C SER A 96 1.69 -7.62 -3.37
N GLN A 97 1.89 -7.26 -2.10
CA GLN A 97 3.23 -7.06 -1.53
C GLN A 97 3.93 -8.37 -1.12
N ASN A 98 3.19 -9.47 -0.95
CA ASN A 98 3.78 -10.80 -0.72
C ASN A 98 4.19 -11.52 -2.02
N LYS A 99 3.79 -10.99 -3.18
CA LYS A 99 4.20 -11.56 -4.46
C LYS A 99 5.64 -11.15 -4.75
N LYS A 100 6.54 -12.14 -4.76
CA LYS A 100 7.94 -11.91 -5.10
C LYS A 100 8.06 -11.37 -6.53
N VAL A 101 8.52 -10.14 -6.64
CA VAL A 101 8.80 -9.51 -7.94
C VAL A 101 10.14 -10.04 -8.46
N GLU A 102 10.16 -10.45 -9.72
CA GLU A 102 11.37 -10.94 -10.39
C GLU A 102 12.40 -9.80 -10.54
N ALA A 103 13.68 -10.15 -10.59
CA ALA A 103 14.71 -9.19 -10.96
C ALA A 103 14.62 -8.87 -12.46
N ALA A 104 14.84 -7.62 -12.82
CA ALA A 104 14.94 -7.22 -14.22
C ALA A 104 16.22 -7.81 -14.84
N GLN A 105 16.10 -8.30 -16.08
CA GLN A 105 17.18 -9.01 -16.77
C GLN A 105 18.19 -8.06 -17.43
N LYS A 106 17.76 -6.83 -17.78
CA LYS A 106 18.54 -5.88 -18.57
C LYS A 106 18.39 -4.47 -18.02
N LYS A 107 19.41 -3.64 -18.31
CA LYS A 107 19.43 -2.23 -18.00
C LYS A 107 19.71 -1.43 -19.28
N ASP A 108 18.92 -0.39 -19.52
CA ASP A 108 19.10 0.61 -20.56
C ASP A 108 18.67 1.98 -20.00
N VAL A 109 19.63 2.86 -19.77
CA VAL A 109 19.37 4.17 -19.17
C VAL A 109 18.53 5.08 -20.08
N SER A 110 18.51 4.83 -21.40
CA SER A 110 17.74 5.62 -22.35
C SER A 110 16.23 5.52 -22.14
N ILE A 111 15.76 4.41 -21.54
CA ILE A 111 14.34 4.22 -21.19
C ILE A 111 13.99 4.77 -19.81
N SER A 112 14.94 5.33 -19.08
CA SER A 112 14.64 5.94 -17.78
C SER A 112 13.75 7.18 -17.96
N GLY A 113 12.81 7.36 -17.03
CA GLY A 113 11.92 8.53 -17.04
C GLY A 113 10.52 8.21 -16.57
N THR A 114 9.67 9.22 -16.61
CA THR A 114 8.26 9.10 -16.27
C THR A 114 7.45 8.86 -17.53
N TYR A 115 6.55 7.88 -17.44
CA TYR A 115 5.60 7.52 -18.49
C TYR A 115 4.18 7.61 -17.94
N LYS A 116 3.20 7.72 -18.86
CA LYS A 116 1.77 7.58 -18.54
C LYS A 116 1.21 6.33 -19.19
N THR A 117 0.33 5.64 -18.49
CA THR A 117 -0.39 4.49 -19.05
C THR A 117 -1.41 4.96 -20.10
N THR A 118 -1.46 4.30 -21.25
CA THR A 118 -2.41 4.63 -22.33
C THR A 118 -3.75 3.88 -22.21
N VAL A 119 -3.79 2.85 -21.37
CA VAL A 119 -4.95 2.01 -21.04
C VAL A 119 -4.90 1.66 -19.55
N ASP A 120 -5.93 1.03 -19.01
CA ASP A 120 -5.83 0.33 -17.72
C ASP A 120 -4.82 -0.80 -17.88
N LEU A 121 -3.70 -0.73 -17.15
CA LEU A 121 -2.53 -1.57 -17.39
C LEU A 121 -2.17 -2.41 -16.18
N ASN A 122 -2.07 -3.72 -16.39
CA ASN A 122 -1.63 -4.62 -15.32
C ASN A 122 -0.13 -4.46 -15.02
N LEU A 123 0.19 -4.13 -13.78
CA LEU A 123 1.53 -4.28 -13.22
C LEU A 123 1.69 -5.71 -12.71
N ARG A 124 2.78 -6.36 -13.07
CA ARG A 124 2.97 -7.79 -12.80
C ARG A 124 4.27 -8.07 -12.04
N ALA A 125 4.32 -9.21 -11.39
CA ALA A 125 5.50 -9.67 -10.65
C ALA A 125 6.71 -10.02 -11.55
N GLY A 126 6.50 -10.16 -12.84
CA GLY A 126 7.54 -10.43 -13.84
C GLY A 126 7.08 -10.03 -15.25
N ALA A 127 8.00 -10.11 -16.21
CA ALA A 127 7.71 -9.83 -17.61
C ALA A 127 6.86 -10.95 -18.23
N GLY A 128 5.68 -10.59 -18.78
CA GLY A 128 4.81 -11.52 -19.46
C GLY A 128 3.38 -11.59 -18.90
N THR A 129 2.45 -12.00 -19.75
CA THR A 129 1.02 -12.05 -19.43
C THR A 129 0.62 -13.18 -18.49
N THR A 130 1.49 -14.17 -18.31
CA THR A 130 1.30 -15.31 -17.39
C THR A 130 1.76 -15.04 -15.97
N LYS A 131 2.49 -13.94 -15.76
CA LYS A 131 2.99 -13.55 -14.43
C LYS A 131 1.86 -12.94 -13.59
N ASP A 132 1.95 -13.13 -12.29
CA ASP A 132 0.98 -12.62 -11.31
C ASP A 132 0.73 -11.11 -11.48
N ILE A 133 -0.53 -10.72 -11.44
CA ILE A 133 -0.91 -9.32 -11.38
C ILE A 133 -0.75 -8.81 -9.96
N LEU A 134 0.01 -7.73 -9.79
CA LEU A 134 0.18 -7.02 -8.51
C LEU A 134 -0.96 -6.01 -8.32
N VAL A 135 -1.21 -5.22 -9.35
CA VAL A 135 -2.27 -4.20 -9.38
C VAL A 135 -2.59 -3.84 -10.83
N THR A 136 -3.80 -3.39 -11.09
CA THR A 136 -4.17 -2.73 -12.34
C THR A 136 -3.99 -1.22 -12.17
N ILE A 137 -3.10 -0.64 -12.97
CA ILE A 137 -2.80 0.80 -12.99
C ILE A 137 -3.86 1.46 -13.88
N PRO A 138 -4.63 2.43 -13.39
CA PRO A 138 -5.62 3.14 -14.21
C PRO A 138 -4.98 3.86 -15.38
N LYS A 139 -5.70 3.98 -16.50
CA LYS A 139 -5.30 4.79 -17.66
C LYS A 139 -4.91 6.22 -17.24
N GLY A 140 -3.84 6.75 -17.82
CA GLY A 140 -3.34 8.10 -17.54
C GLY A 140 -2.47 8.23 -16.29
N THR A 141 -2.29 7.14 -15.53
CA THR A 141 -1.46 7.16 -14.31
C THR A 141 0.03 7.24 -14.65
N ALA A 142 0.76 8.07 -13.90
CA ALA A 142 2.20 8.18 -14.02
C ALA A 142 2.91 6.96 -13.44
N VAL A 143 3.92 6.46 -14.15
CA VAL A 143 4.83 5.41 -13.70
C VAL A 143 6.28 5.84 -13.90
N SER A 144 7.15 5.54 -12.96
CA SER A 144 8.59 5.86 -13.04
C SER A 144 9.39 4.64 -13.44
N CYS A 145 10.11 4.69 -14.54
CA CYS A 145 11.05 3.68 -15.00
C CYS A 145 12.48 4.13 -14.71
N TYR A 146 13.29 3.28 -14.09
CA TYR A 146 14.69 3.54 -13.73
C TYR A 146 15.69 2.89 -14.69
N GLY A 147 15.25 2.59 -15.92
CA GLY A 147 16.07 2.00 -16.95
C GLY A 147 16.21 0.48 -16.87
N TYR A 148 15.38 -0.19 -16.10
CA TYR A 148 15.40 -1.65 -15.98
C TYR A 148 14.24 -2.27 -16.75
N TYR A 149 14.49 -3.40 -17.43
CA TYR A 149 13.48 -4.13 -18.18
C TYR A 149 13.80 -5.60 -18.34
N SER A 150 12.80 -6.39 -18.73
CA SER A 150 12.96 -7.77 -19.16
C SER A 150 12.25 -7.98 -20.50
N PRO A 151 12.85 -8.67 -21.48
CA PRO A 151 12.19 -8.99 -22.74
C PRO A 151 11.17 -10.13 -22.55
N TYR A 152 10.03 -10.01 -23.22
CA TYR A 152 9.03 -11.08 -23.33
C TYR A 152 8.40 -11.07 -24.73
N LYS A 153 8.54 -12.19 -25.46
CA LYS A 153 8.07 -12.34 -26.85
C LYS A 153 8.50 -11.19 -27.75
N GLY A 154 9.78 -10.82 -27.69
CA GLY A 154 10.38 -9.76 -28.50
C GLY A 154 10.03 -8.34 -28.12
N LYS A 155 9.23 -8.11 -27.07
CA LYS A 155 8.87 -6.77 -26.57
C LYS A 155 9.44 -6.53 -25.17
N PRO A 156 9.93 -5.30 -24.87
CA PRO A 156 10.39 -4.97 -23.54
C PRO A 156 9.22 -4.77 -22.57
N TRP A 157 9.39 -5.31 -21.37
CA TRP A 157 8.54 -5.03 -20.22
C TRP A 157 9.35 -4.20 -19.24
N TYR A 158 8.89 -2.97 -19.00
CA TYR A 158 9.61 -2.05 -18.14
C TYR A 158 9.38 -2.37 -16.67
N TYR A 159 10.45 -2.33 -15.89
CA TYR A 159 10.40 -2.39 -14.44
C TYR A 159 10.15 -0.99 -13.92
N VAL A 160 8.97 -0.78 -13.34
CA VAL A 160 8.48 0.55 -12.99
C VAL A 160 7.98 0.61 -11.55
N LYS A 161 8.00 1.81 -10.99
CA LYS A 161 7.34 2.15 -9.73
C LYS A 161 6.14 3.05 -10.01
N THR A 162 5.05 2.83 -9.31
CA THR A 162 3.83 3.65 -9.39
C THR A 162 3.10 3.64 -8.05
N THR A 163 2.16 4.56 -7.87
CA THR A 163 1.25 4.59 -6.71
C THR A 163 -0.17 4.45 -7.21
N VAL A 164 -0.91 3.49 -6.68
CA VAL A 164 -2.32 3.26 -6.98
C VAL A 164 -3.10 3.24 -5.68
N LYS A 165 -4.10 4.10 -5.56
CA LYS A 165 -4.90 4.27 -4.33
C LYS A 165 -4.02 4.44 -3.06
N GLY A 166 -2.97 5.28 -3.15
CA GLY A 166 -2.07 5.56 -2.03
C GLY A 166 -1.01 4.48 -1.75
N VAL A 167 -1.10 3.29 -2.36
CA VAL A 167 -0.14 2.20 -2.18
C VAL A 167 0.91 2.23 -3.27
N ALA A 168 2.19 2.19 -2.88
CA ALA A 168 3.31 2.11 -3.82
C ALA A 168 3.52 0.67 -4.28
N TYR A 169 3.64 0.50 -5.60
CA TYR A 169 3.90 -0.78 -6.24
C TYR A 169 5.14 -0.69 -7.12
N THR A 170 5.89 -1.78 -7.17
CA THR A 170 7.01 -1.94 -8.09
C THR A 170 6.86 -3.28 -8.82
N GLY A 171 7.08 -3.29 -10.13
CA GLY A 171 6.90 -4.50 -10.94
C GLY A 171 7.06 -4.23 -12.42
N PHE A 172 6.57 -5.13 -13.24
CA PHE A 172 6.70 -5.09 -14.68
C PHE A 172 5.40 -4.74 -15.38
N CYS A 173 5.47 -3.89 -16.37
CA CYS A 173 4.36 -3.65 -17.29
C CYS A 173 4.88 -3.56 -18.74
N SER A 174 4.01 -3.87 -19.70
CA SER A 174 4.34 -3.82 -21.11
C SER A 174 4.62 -2.37 -21.55
N SER A 175 5.77 -2.13 -22.17
CA SER A 175 6.15 -0.83 -22.71
C SER A 175 5.23 -0.34 -23.85
N ALA A 176 4.53 -1.27 -24.51
CA ALA A 176 3.59 -0.96 -25.59
C ALA A 176 2.42 -0.06 -25.16
N TYR A 177 2.13 -0.01 -23.85
CA TYR A 177 1.04 0.78 -23.27
C TYR A 177 1.54 1.94 -22.42
N LEU A 178 2.78 2.35 -22.62
CA LEU A 178 3.41 3.49 -21.94
C LEU A 178 3.77 4.56 -22.94
N LYS A 179 3.47 5.83 -22.60
CA LYS A 179 3.84 7.02 -23.40
C LYS A 179 4.55 8.04 -22.50
N ARG A 180 5.63 8.61 -22.99
CA ARG A 180 6.28 9.80 -22.39
C ARG A 180 5.45 11.04 -22.57
#